data_24b7354f1f245191affc0e279ecb44ec
#
_entry.id   24b7354f1f245191affc0e279ecb44ec
#
_cell.length_a   1.000
_cell.length_b   1.000
_cell.length_c   1.000
_cell.angle_alpha   90.00
_cell.angle_beta   90.00
_cell.angle_gamma   90.00
#
_symmetry.space_group_name_H-M   'P 1'
#
loop_
_entity.id
_entity.type
_entity.pdbx_description
1 polymer ?
#
loop_
_entity_poly.entity_id
_entity_poly.type
_entity_poly.pdbx_seq_one_letter_code
_entity_poly.pdbx_strand_id
1 'polypeptide(L)'
;MSVADGAVRTYLPQVSRTDPQPWRHRLLSYRRWAARSDYGAAVIVASLGHLMGALRPPKFYRDVVRTLPGFPADPDRDPTALLQQIIDLEEALDNANSEIRRLTEDLEFRGLEVAEVERTTTKLRAQVAYLKSRVDREDAVTADTVEVREDPDTCVEALNRGREELPNLTIPASVDEAASELDKDANQGLYATKAWQALEALNAYVGHRNADGHPSASFPQYCHEANAGEAAISANTVALQESETTTNNERYRGARVLPVDRAVDASGSVYMPAHVKLGMGGKFPRIHFYDDSKGMTGRVHVGYLGVHLASIRKN
;
A
#
# COMPACT_ATOMS: atom_id res chain seq x y z
N MET A 1 34.20 -5.84 30.20
CA MET A 1 33.63 -4.48 30.33
C MET A 1 32.78 -4.46 31.58
N SER A 2 33.16 -3.66 32.57
CA SER A 2 32.33 -3.42 33.76
C SER A 2 31.14 -2.55 33.38
N VAL A 3 29.96 -2.83 33.95
CA VAL A 3 28.79 -1.97 33.85
C VAL A 3 28.99 -0.89 34.90
N ALA A 4 29.31 0.35 34.47
CA ALA A 4 29.50 1.48 35.37
C ALA A 4 28.18 2.20 35.66
N ASP A 5 28.11 2.90 36.80
CA ASP A 5 27.11 3.91 37.14
C ASP A 5 25.65 3.42 37.17
N GLY A 6 25.39 2.24 37.78
CA GLY A 6 24.04 1.74 37.99
C GLY A 6 23.29 1.28 36.74
N ALA A 7 23.98 1.10 35.61
CA ALA A 7 23.39 0.53 34.42
C ALA A 7 23.11 -0.98 34.58
N VAL A 8 22.08 -1.47 33.91
CA VAL A 8 21.70 -2.89 33.89
C VAL A 8 22.03 -3.50 32.54
N ARG A 9 22.71 -4.61 32.51
CA ARG A 9 22.98 -5.38 31.28
C ARG A 9 22.31 -6.74 31.40
N THR A 10 21.42 -7.02 30.45
CA THR A 10 20.76 -8.33 30.32
C THR A 10 21.45 -9.13 29.20
N TYR A 11 21.68 -10.40 29.45
CA TYR A 11 22.27 -11.34 28.50
C TYR A 11 21.23 -12.37 28.10
N LEU A 12 21.15 -12.69 26.81
CA LEU A 12 20.36 -13.81 26.35
C LEU A 12 20.97 -15.14 26.84
N PRO A 13 20.18 -16.23 26.93
CA PRO A 13 20.73 -17.54 27.25
C PRO A 13 21.88 -17.92 26.35
N GLN A 14 22.93 -18.56 26.92
CA GLN A 14 24.16 -18.98 26.21
C GLN A 14 25.06 -17.84 25.71
N VAL A 15 24.82 -16.60 26.12
CA VAL A 15 25.71 -15.47 25.81
C VAL A 15 26.74 -15.29 26.93
N SER A 16 28.02 -15.29 26.57
CA SER A 16 29.08 -14.99 27.51
C SER A 16 29.28 -13.49 27.72
N ARG A 17 29.92 -13.10 28.83
CA ARG A 17 30.25 -11.70 29.12
C ARG A 17 31.22 -11.08 28.11
N THR A 18 31.91 -11.91 27.32
CA THR A 18 32.89 -11.56 26.31
C THR A 18 32.36 -11.62 24.90
N ASP A 19 31.07 -11.91 24.71
CA ASP A 19 30.46 -11.98 23.40
C ASP A 19 30.51 -10.59 22.73
N PRO A 20 31.14 -10.46 21.57
CA PRO A 20 31.32 -9.17 20.89
C PRO A 20 30.05 -8.66 20.21
N GLN A 21 28.98 -9.49 20.12
CA GLN A 21 27.75 -9.15 19.40
C GLN A 21 26.78 -8.35 20.28
N PRO A 22 26.63 -7.03 20.05
CA PRO A 22 25.85 -6.16 20.95
C PRO A 22 24.35 -6.46 20.96
N TRP A 23 23.80 -7.12 19.94
CA TRP A 23 22.37 -7.51 19.90
C TRP A 23 22.05 -8.72 20.76
N ARG A 24 23.03 -9.51 21.20
CA ARG A 24 22.85 -10.66 22.09
C ARG A 24 22.80 -10.27 23.57
N HIS A 25 23.06 -9.02 23.88
CA HIS A 25 22.88 -8.45 25.21
C HIS A 25 22.38 -7.01 25.13
N ARG A 26 21.52 -6.62 26.04
CA ARG A 26 21.00 -5.24 26.10
C ARG A 26 21.60 -4.51 27.29
N LEU A 27 22.05 -3.29 27.05
CA LEU A 27 22.51 -2.37 28.09
C LEU A 27 21.44 -1.29 28.30
N LEU A 28 20.92 -1.21 29.55
CA LEU A 28 20.04 -0.14 29.99
C LEU A 28 20.85 0.83 30.85
N SER A 29 21.11 2.04 30.33
CA SER A 29 21.88 3.05 31.07
C SER A 29 21.06 3.59 32.25
N TYR A 30 21.74 3.92 33.35
CA TYR A 30 21.13 4.51 34.55
C TYR A 30 20.23 5.73 34.21
N ARG A 31 20.68 6.62 33.35
CA ARG A 31 19.90 7.78 32.93
C ARG A 31 18.54 7.45 32.30
N ARG A 32 18.43 6.32 31.62
CA ARG A 32 17.18 5.89 30.97
C ARG A 32 16.17 5.30 31.94
N TRP A 33 16.60 4.55 32.94
CA TRP A 33 15.68 3.93 33.85
C TRP A 33 15.47 4.73 35.15
N ALA A 34 16.45 5.54 35.62
CA ALA A 34 16.29 6.38 36.79
C ALA A 34 15.30 7.54 36.61
N ALA A 35 15.16 8.04 35.39
CA ALA A 35 14.16 9.08 35.08
C ALA A 35 12.71 8.56 35.11
N ARG A 36 12.51 7.23 35.05
CA ARG A 36 11.21 6.54 35.13
C ARG A 36 11.44 5.15 35.73
N SER A 37 11.45 5.08 37.07
CA SER A 37 11.70 3.81 37.80
C SER A 37 10.75 2.69 37.36
N ASP A 38 9.50 3.02 37.07
CA ASP A 38 8.45 2.10 36.64
C ASP A 38 8.73 1.56 35.23
N TYR A 39 9.24 2.41 34.33
CA TYR A 39 9.61 2.01 32.97
C TYR A 39 10.86 1.09 32.95
N GLY A 40 11.82 1.37 33.81
CA GLY A 40 13.03 0.51 33.93
C GLY A 40 12.69 -0.91 34.37
N ALA A 41 11.85 -1.05 35.37
CA ALA A 41 11.35 -2.33 35.84
C ALA A 41 10.54 -3.05 34.74
N ALA A 42 9.64 -2.37 34.07
CA ALA A 42 8.82 -2.92 32.99
C ALA A 42 9.67 -3.41 31.81
N VAL A 43 10.70 -2.64 31.39
CA VAL A 43 11.61 -3.04 30.30
C VAL A 43 12.46 -4.26 30.68
N ILE A 44 12.90 -4.35 31.94
CA ILE A 44 13.63 -5.52 32.43
C ILE A 44 12.71 -6.74 32.45
N VAL A 45 11.48 -6.59 32.97
CA VAL A 45 10.47 -7.66 33.03
C VAL A 45 10.06 -8.09 31.63
N ALA A 46 9.78 -7.17 30.71
CA ALA A 46 9.45 -7.49 29.33
C ALA A 46 10.62 -8.17 28.57
N SER A 47 11.86 -7.73 28.84
CA SER A 47 13.06 -8.38 28.28
C SER A 47 13.31 -9.78 28.83
N LEU A 48 12.84 -10.05 30.03
CA LEU A 48 12.91 -11.38 30.68
C LEU A 48 11.65 -12.21 30.36
N GLY A 49 10.50 -11.59 30.10
CA GLY A 49 9.24 -12.25 29.81
C GLY A 49 9.30 -13.16 28.57
N HIS A 50 9.99 -12.74 27.53
CA HIS A 50 10.27 -13.61 26.36
C HIS A 50 11.09 -14.86 26.72
N LEU A 51 11.89 -14.79 27.77
CA LEU A 51 12.67 -15.94 28.26
C LEU A 51 11.86 -16.82 29.20
N MET A 52 10.80 -16.28 29.80
CA MET A 52 10.00 -16.95 30.82
C MET A 52 8.79 -17.70 30.26
N GLY A 53 8.39 -17.45 29.02
CA GLY A 53 7.32 -18.21 28.34
C GLY A 53 7.64 -19.70 28.20
N ALA A 54 8.92 -20.09 28.32
CA ALA A 54 9.37 -21.49 28.24
C ALA A 54 9.76 -22.12 29.61
N LEU A 55 9.94 -21.32 30.67
CA LEU A 55 10.42 -21.81 31.94
C LEU A 55 9.56 -21.25 33.10
N ARG A 56 8.97 -22.13 33.91
CA ARG A 56 8.32 -21.69 35.16
C ARG A 56 9.37 -20.94 36.00
N PRO A 57 9.10 -19.68 36.42
CA PRO A 57 10.07 -18.92 37.18
C PRO A 57 10.39 -19.65 38.51
N PRO A 58 11.66 -19.74 38.88
CA PRO A 58 12.08 -20.33 40.14
C PRO A 58 11.34 -19.67 41.33
N LYS A 59 11.09 -20.42 42.39
CA LYS A 59 10.32 -19.94 43.53
C LYS A 59 10.89 -18.66 44.17
N PHE A 60 12.22 -18.52 44.20
CA PHE A 60 12.90 -17.33 44.72
C PHE A 60 12.61 -16.06 43.88
N TYR A 61 12.35 -16.19 42.59
CA TYR A 61 12.04 -15.05 41.73
C TYR A 61 10.68 -14.43 42.09
N ARG A 62 9.71 -15.24 42.43
CA ARG A 62 8.41 -14.76 42.92
C ARG A 62 8.55 -14.03 44.25
N ASP A 63 9.46 -14.47 45.09
CA ASP A 63 9.72 -13.86 46.39
C ASP A 63 10.48 -12.53 46.27
N VAL A 64 11.40 -12.42 45.31
CA VAL A 64 12.11 -11.17 44.99
C VAL A 64 11.18 -10.13 44.37
N VAL A 65 10.29 -10.52 43.46
CA VAL A 65 9.32 -9.59 42.86
C VAL A 65 8.34 -9.06 43.91
N ARG A 66 7.99 -9.87 44.96
CA ARG A 66 7.16 -9.43 46.07
C ARG A 66 7.84 -8.43 47.01
N THR A 67 9.17 -8.38 47.03
CA THR A 67 9.94 -7.52 47.93
C THR A 67 10.41 -6.22 47.25
N LEU A 68 10.19 -6.03 45.95
CA LEU A 68 10.56 -4.80 45.27
C LEU A 68 9.63 -3.63 45.66
N PRO A 69 10.19 -2.51 46.20
CA PRO A 69 9.40 -1.33 46.52
C PRO A 69 8.72 -0.77 45.27
N GLY A 70 7.42 -0.58 45.30
CA GLY A 70 6.64 -0.02 44.19
C GLY A 70 5.84 -1.05 43.40
N PHE A 71 5.95 -2.35 43.70
CA PHE A 71 4.96 -3.32 43.27
C PHE A 71 3.90 -3.42 44.37
N PRO A 72 2.69 -2.90 44.17
CA PRO A 72 1.61 -3.12 45.13
C PRO A 72 1.31 -4.62 45.14
N ALA A 73 1.67 -5.27 46.23
CA ALA A 73 1.13 -6.58 46.57
C ALA A 73 -0.35 -6.38 46.93
N ASP A 74 -1.17 -6.25 45.95
CA ASP A 74 -2.63 -6.35 46.11
C ASP A 74 -2.96 -7.83 46.00
N PRO A 75 -3.25 -8.51 47.15
CA PRO A 75 -3.58 -9.92 47.15
C PRO A 75 -4.89 -10.24 46.42
N ASP A 76 -5.70 -9.22 46.09
CA ASP A 76 -7.01 -9.36 45.45
C ASP A 76 -6.97 -9.13 43.91
N ARG A 77 -5.82 -8.83 43.32
CA ARG A 77 -5.72 -8.80 41.89
C ARG A 77 -5.65 -10.19 41.30
N ASP A 78 -6.75 -10.59 40.72
CA ASP A 78 -6.85 -11.82 39.93
C ASP A 78 -5.76 -11.86 38.84
N PRO A 79 -4.82 -12.83 38.91
CA PRO A 79 -3.80 -12.98 37.87
C PRO A 79 -4.39 -13.14 36.46
N THR A 80 -5.60 -13.67 36.35
CA THR A 80 -6.34 -13.87 35.13
C THR A 80 -6.75 -12.53 34.49
N ALA A 81 -7.20 -11.58 35.35
CA ALA A 81 -7.57 -10.24 34.88
C ALA A 81 -6.35 -9.45 34.39
N LEU A 82 -5.17 -9.62 35.01
CA LEU A 82 -3.93 -9.00 34.56
C LEU A 82 -3.44 -9.61 33.23
N LEU A 83 -3.55 -10.91 33.05
CA LEU A 83 -3.23 -11.59 31.82
C LEU A 83 -4.15 -11.11 30.67
N GLN A 84 -5.44 -10.97 30.97
CA GLN A 84 -6.37 -10.44 29.97
C GLN A 84 -6.01 -9.00 29.57
N GLN A 85 -5.67 -8.14 30.53
CA GLN A 85 -5.20 -6.77 30.21
C GLN A 85 -3.92 -6.76 29.36
N ILE A 86 -3.00 -7.68 29.60
CA ILE A 86 -1.78 -7.81 28.78
C ILE A 86 -2.16 -8.20 27.34
N ILE A 87 -3.04 -9.18 27.18
CA ILE A 87 -3.51 -9.62 25.86
C ILE A 87 -4.20 -8.46 25.11
N ASP A 88 -5.09 -7.75 25.81
CA ASP A 88 -5.82 -6.62 25.22
C ASP A 88 -4.87 -5.48 24.81
N LEU A 89 -3.82 -5.20 25.59
CA LEU A 89 -2.80 -4.21 25.29
C LEU A 89 -1.88 -4.65 24.14
N GLU A 90 -1.52 -5.92 24.07
CA GLU A 90 -0.76 -6.47 22.95
C GLU A 90 -1.56 -6.36 21.65
N GLU A 91 -2.84 -6.70 21.65
CA GLU A 91 -3.72 -6.54 20.51
C GLU A 91 -3.88 -5.07 20.10
N ALA A 92 -4.05 -4.16 21.06
CA ALA A 92 -4.10 -2.73 20.78
C ALA A 92 -2.79 -2.19 20.21
N LEU A 93 -1.65 -2.67 20.70
CA LEU A 93 -0.32 -2.30 20.18
C LEU A 93 -0.12 -2.81 18.75
N ASP A 94 -0.52 -4.03 18.43
CA ASP A 94 -0.42 -4.60 17.10
C ASP A 94 -1.33 -3.87 16.11
N ASN A 95 -2.54 -3.49 16.54
CA ASN A 95 -3.44 -2.66 15.75
C ASN A 95 -2.84 -1.27 15.49
N ALA A 96 -2.27 -0.61 16.49
CA ALA A 96 -1.62 0.69 16.34
C ALA A 96 -0.40 0.61 15.41
N ASN A 97 0.44 -0.41 15.54
CA ASN A 97 1.59 -0.63 14.67
C ASN A 97 1.18 -0.89 13.21
N SER A 98 0.06 -1.58 13.02
CA SER A 98 -0.51 -1.83 11.68
C SER A 98 -1.02 -0.54 11.05
N GLU A 99 -1.65 0.32 11.84
CA GLU A 99 -2.12 1.63 11.39
C GLU A 99 -0.96 2.59 11.08
N ILE A 100 0.09 2.61 11.91
CA ILE A 100 1.31 3.40 11.65
C ILE A 100 1.95 2.98 10.33
N ARG A 101 2.07 1.68 10.07
CA ARG A 101 2.62 1.19 8.78
C ARG A 101 1.76 1.65 7.61
N ARG A 102 0.44 1.51 7.72
CA ARG A 102 -0.49 1.97 6.70
C ARG A 102 -0.33 3.47 6.42
N LEU A 103 -0.30 4.30 7.47
CA LEU A 103 -0.14 5.74 7.33
C LEU A 103 1.24 6.12 6.78
N THR A 104 2.28 5.37 7.09
CA THR A 104 3.62 5.58 6.52
C THR A 104 3.64 5.28 5.02
N GLU A 105 3.08 4.15 4.60
CA GLU A 105 2.93 3.81 3.19
C GLU A 105 2.07 4.85 2.46
N ASP A 106 1.04 5.38 3.12
CA ASP A 106 0.20 6.46 2.63
C ASP A 106 0.99 7.75 2.38
N LEU A 107 1.80 8.15 3.34
CA LEU A 107 2.62 9.35 3.23
C LEU A 107 3.66 9.23 2.13
N GLU A 108 4.33 8.08 2.02
CA GLU A 108 5.27 7.81 0.94
C GLU A 108 4.60 7.92 -0.44
N PHE A 109 3.43 7.32 -0.59
CA PHE A 109 2.68 7.38 -1.84
C PHE A 109 2.26 8.82 -2.19
N ARG A 110 1.72 9.57 -1.22
CA ARG A 110 1.37 10.99 -1.44
C ARG A 110 2.58 11.84 -1.79
N GLY A 111 3.73 11.56 -1.18
CA GLY A 111 4.99 12.19 -1.55
C GLY A 111 5.35 11.98 -3.02
N LEU A 112 5.16 10.76 -3.53
CA LEU A 112 5.38 10.44 -4.93
C LEU A 112 4.35 11.12 -5.86
N GLU A 113 3.07 11.17 -5.46
CA GLU A 113 2.03 11.89 -6.21
C GLU A 113 2.34 13.40 -6.31
N VAL A 114 2.72 14.02 -5.20
CA VAL A 114 3.09 15.44 -5.18
C VAL A 114 4.29 15.70 -6.09
N ALA A 115 5.34 14.88 -6.00
CA ALA A 115 6.51 15.02 -6.85
C ALA A 115 6.16 14.89 -8.35
N GLU A 116 5.23 14.00 -8.70
CA GLU A 116 4.77 13.83 -10.07
C GLU A 116 3.93 15.02 -10.56
N VAL A 117 3.02 15.52 -9.72
CA VAL A 117 2.24 16.75 -10.02
C VAL A 117 3.17 17.95 -10.19
N GLU A 118 4.20 18.08 -9.37
CA GLU A 118 5.20 19.15 -9.52
C GLU A 118 5.97 19.04 -10.84
N ARG A 119 6.37 17.83 -11.23
CA ARG A 119 7.05 17.59 -12.53
C ARG A 119 6.14 17.92 -13.69
N THR A 120 4.90 17.45 -13.69
CA THR A 120 3.93 17.73 -14.76
C THR A 120 3.59 19.21 -14.83
N THR A 121 3.41 19.86 -13.68
CA THR A 121 3.18 21.32 -13.60
C THR A 121 4.35 22.09 -14.18
N THR A 122 5.58 21.71 -13.89
CA THR A 122 6.79 22.36 -14.44
C THR A 122 6.87 22.16 -15.93
N LYS A 123 6.59 20.94 -16.42
CA LYS A 123 6.56 20.62 -17.87
C LYS A 123 5.49 21.41 -18.61
N LEU A 124 4.28 21.47 -18.05
CA LEU A 124 3.18 22.26 -18.63
C LEU A 124 3.48 23.74 -18.64
N ARG A 125 4.07 24.29 -17.59
CA ARG A 125 4.50 25.71 -17.55
C ARG A 125 5.53 26.00 -18.65
N ALA A 126 6.49 25.10 -18.86
CA ALA A 126 7.48 25.25 -19.93
C ALA A 126 6.81 25.17 -21.31
N GLN A 127 5.85 24.27 -21.51
CA GLN A 127 5.08 24.18 -22.77
C GLN A 127 4.24 25.43 -23.01
N VAL A 128 3.54 25.95 -21.99
CA VAL A 128 2.77 27.18 -22.11
C VAL A 128 3.69 28.38 -22.43
N ALA A 129 4.86 28.46 -21.82
CA ALA A 129 5.84 29.51 -22.15
C ALA A 129 6.34 29.39 -23.59
N TYR A 130 6.63 28.17 -24.05
CA TYR A 130 7.02 27.90 -25.40
C TYR A 130 5.93 28.26 -26.42
N LEU A 131 4.69 27.81 -26.17
CA LEU A 131 3.55 28.13 -27.07
C LEU A 131 3.25 29.64 -27.07
N LYS A 132 3.30 30.32 -25.95
CA LYS A 132 3.18 31.78 -25.89
C LYS A 132 4.26 32.46 -26.74
N SER A 133 5.52 32.01 -26.61
CA SER A 133 6.60 32.59 -27.43
C SER A 133 6.45 32.31 -28.93
N ARG A 134 5.73 31.25 -29.31
CA ARG A 134 5.37 31.00 -30.74
C ARG A 134 4.22 31.85 -31.21
N VAL A 135 3.16 31.98 -30.38
CA VAL A 135 2.01 32.85 -30.71
C VAL A 135 2.46 34.31 -30.88
N ASP A 136 3.37 34.78 -30.00
CA ASP A 136 3.96 36.13 -30.12
C ASP A 136 4.82 36.32 -31.36
N ARG A 137 5.24 35.24 -32.02
CA ARG A 137 6.04 35.27 -33.28
C ARG A 137 5.22 35.06 -34.54
N GLU A 138 4.09 34.40 -34.45
CA GLU A 138 3.20 34.12 -35.56
C GLU A 138 1.92 34.94 -35.35
N ASP A 139 1.86 36.13 -35.96
CA ASP A 139 0.61 36.87 -36.08
C ASP A 139 -0.49 35.99 -36.68
N ALA A 140 -1.53 35.74 -35.87
CA ALA A 140 -2.86 35.32 -36.27
C ALA A 140 -2.99 34.14 -37.23
N VAL A 141 -3.07 32.91 -36.69
CA VAL A 141 -3.80 31.82 -37.32
C VAL A 141 -4.81 31.25 -36.35
N THR A 142 -6.07 31.26 -36.82
CA THR A 142 -7.32 30.78 -36.27
C THR A 142 -7.21 29.69 -35.20
N ALA A 143 -7.81 29.99 -34.05
CA ALA A 143 -8.05 29.03 -32.97
C ALA A 143 -8.98 27.91 -33.46
N ASP A 144 -8.42 26.73 -33.64
CA ASP A 144 -9.20 25.49 -33.63
C ASP A 144 -9.64 25.23 -32.19
N THR A 145 -10.93 25.18 -32.00
CA THR A 145 -11.55 24.88 -30.70
C THR A 145 -11.19 23.45 -30.32
N VAL A 146 -10.24 23.32 -29.42
CA VAL A 146 -10.03 22.06 -28.70
C VAL A 146 -11.27 21.86 -27.82
N GLU A 147 -12.13 20.93 -28.15
CA GLU A 147 -13.19 20.46 -27.27
C GLU A 147 -12.54 19.95 -25.96
N VAL A 148 -12.71 20.72 -24.90
CA VAL A 148 -12.34 20.27 -23.54
C VAL A 148 -13.38 19.23 -23.18
N ARG A 149 -13.03 17.94 -23.29
CA ARG A 149 -13.88 16.86 -22.82
C ARG A 149 -13.91 16.92 -21.30
N GLU A 150 -15.09 16.99 -20.73
CA GLU A 150 -15.29 16.91 -19.29
C GLU A 150 -14.91 15.51 -18.77
N ASP A 151 -14.21 15.46 -17.63
CA ASP A 151 -13.92 14.21 -16.95
C ASP A 151 -15.23 13.55 -16.45
N PRO A 152 -15.30 12.22 -16.38
CA PRO A 152 -16.48 11.54 -15.82
C PRO A 152 -16.67 11.90 -14.34
N ASP A 153 -17.93 12.08 -13.92
CA ASP A 153 -18.29 12.42 -12.55
C ASP A 153 -18.30 11.20 -11.61
N THR A 154 -18.48 9.99 -12.17
CA THR A 154 -18.57 8.74 -11.41
C THR A 154 -17.69 7.64 -12.01
N CYS A 155 -17.30 6.68 -11.17
CA CYS A 155 -16.53 5.51 -11.61
C CYS A 155 -17.34 4.64 -12.60
N VAL A 156 -18.64 4.53 -12.41
CA VAL A 156 -19.52 3.80 -13.34
C VAL A 156 -19.56 4.51 -14.69
N GLU A 157 -19.63 5.84 -14.71
CA GLU A 157 -19.55 6.61 -15.96
C GLU A 157 -18.22 6.41 -16.68
N ALA A 158 -17.10 6.43 -15.94
CA ALA A 158 -15.77 6.14 -16.50
C ALA A 158 -15.71 4.75 -17.17
N LEU A 159 -16.33 3.73 -16.54
CA LEU A 159 -16.43 2.39 -17.14
C LEU A 159 -17.30 2.36 -18.40
N ASN A 160 -18.45 3.05 -18.40
CA ASN A 160 -19.33 3.13 -19.57
C ASN A 160 -18.65 3.81 -20.75
N ARG A 161 -18.06 4.96 -20.51
CA ARG A 161 -17.26 5.65 -21.55
C ARG A 161 -16.08 4.78 -22.02
N GLY A 162 -15.41 4.06 -21.10
CA GLY A 162 -14.35 3.16 -21.46
C GLY A 162 -14.79 2.02 -22.38
N ARG A 163 -16.02 1.51 -22.26
CA ARG A 163 -16.59 0.50 -23.15
C ARG A 163 -16.85 1.06 -24.56
N GLU A 164 -17.24 2.31 -24.63
CA GLU A 164 -17.64 2.97 -25.88
C GLU A 164 -16.44 3.57 -26.62
N GLU A 165 -15.51 4.21 -25.90
CA GLU A 165 -14.48 5.04 -26.47
C GLU A 165 -13.09 4.36 -26.51
N LEU A 166 -12.86 3.28 -25.73
CA LEU A 166 -11.52 2.66 -25.57
C LEU A 166 -11.48 1.25 -26.18
N PRO A 167 -11.26 1.13 -27.51
CA PRO A 167 -11.44 -0.13 -28.26
C PRO A 167 -10.45 -1.24 -27.86
N ASN A 168 -9.32 -0.88 -27.24
CA ASN A 168 -8.31 -1.84 -26.81
C ASN A 168 -8.60 -2.43 -25.40
N LEU A 169 -9.71 -2.02 -24.78
CA LEU A 169 -10.14 -2.54 -23.49
C LEU A 169 -11.37 -3.45 -23.63
N THR A 170 -11.47 -4.42 -22.74
CA THR A 170 -12.69 -5.21 -22.53
C THR A 170 -13.09 -5.03 -21.06
N ILE A 171 -14.29 -4.47 -20.84
CA ILE A 171 -14.81 -4.14 -19.51
C ILE A 171 -16.18 -4.80 -19.33
N PRO A 172 -16.28 -5.94 -18.63
CA PRO A 172 -17.56 -6.61 -18.38
C PRO A 172 -18.50 -5.74 -17.53
N ALA A 173 -19.81 -5.84 -17.75
CA ALA A 173 -20.80 -5.09 -16.97
C ALA A 173 -20.80 -5.46 -15.46
N SER A 174 -20.31 -6.67 -15.11
CA SER A 174 -20.19 -7.09 -13.72
C SER A 174 -19.22 -6.25 -12.88
N VAL A 175 -18.36 -5.43 -13.51
CA VAL A 175 -17.43 -4.52 -12.82
C VAL A 175 -18.18 -3.32 -12.21
N ASP A 176 -19.36 -2.97 -12.72
CA ASP A 176 -20.10 -1.79 -12.32
C ASP A 176 -20.61 -1.85 -10.86
N GLU A 177 -20.90 -3.05 -10.36
CA GLU A 177 -21.35 -3.22 -8.97
C GLU A 177 -20.30 -2.73 -7.96
N ALA A 178 -19.05 -3.13 -8.13
CA ALA A 178 -17.95 -2.71 -7.25
C ALA A 178 -17.62 -1.22 -7.43
N ALA A 179 -17.72 -0.68 -8.65
CA ALA A 179 -17.49 0.73 -8.94
C ALA A 179 -18.57 1.61 -8.30
N SER A 180 -19.82 1.18 -8.29
CA SER A 180 -20.93 1.92 -7.69
C SER A 180 -20.78 2.15 -6.17
N GLU A 181 -20.00 1.29 -5.48
CA GLU A 181 -19.65 1.50 -4.07
C GLU A 181 -18.65 2.64 -3.86
N LEU A 182 -17.81 2.92 -4.85
CA LEU A 182 -16.91 4.09 -4.84
C LEU A 182 -17.69 5.37 -5.09
N ASP A 183 -18.73 5.32 -5.91
CA ASP A 183 -19.56 6.48 -6.26
C ASP A 183 -20.45 6.96 -5.09
N LYS A 184 -20.49 6.23 -3.98
CA LYS A 184 -21.12 6.65 -2.72
C LYS A 184 -20.15 7.39 -1.78
N ASP A 185 -18.90 7.54 -2.16
CA ASP A 185 -17.86 8.17 -1.34
C ASP A 185 -17.79 9.68 -1.61
N ALA A 186 -17.37 10.45 -0.61
CA ALA A 186 -17.19 11.89 -0.75
C ALA A 186 -16.10 12.27 -1.79
N ASN A 187 -15.19 11.33 -2.12
CA ASN A 187 -14.13 11.51 -3.10
C ASN A 187 -14.45 10.90 -4.47
N GLN A 188 -15.73 10.60 -4.75
CA GLN A 188 -16.17 9.92 -5.99
C GLN A 188 -15.59 10.56 -7.25
N GLY A 189 -15.67 11.88 -7.40
CA GLY A 189 -15.16 12.59 -8.59
C GLY A 189 -13.65 12.40 -8.79
N LEU A 190 -12.87 12.43 -7.69
CA LEU A 190 -11.43 12.15 -7.77
C LEU A 190 -11.16 10.71 -8.21
N TYR A 191 -11.93 9.75 -7.70
CA TYR A 191 -11.79 8.34 -8.11
C TYR A 191 -12.20 8.14 -9.57
N ALA A 192 -13.25 8.82 -10.02
CA ALA A 192 -13.72 8.78 -11.41
C ALA A 192 -12.68 9.34 -12.39
N THR A 193 -12.13 10.53 -12.11
CA THR A 193 -11.05 11.13 -12.92
C THR A 193 -9.83 10.22 -12.98
N LYS A 194 -9.38 9.68 -11.84
CA LYS A 194 -8.22 8.79 -11.82
C LYS A 194 -8.49 7.43 -12.49
N ALA A 195 -9.72 6.92 -12.38
CA ALA A 195 -10.11 5.70 -13.08
C ALA A 195 -10.10 5.93 -14.59
N TRP A 196 -10.66 7.05 -15.06
CA TRP A 196 -10.64 7.42 -16.46
C TRP A 196 -9.22 7.52 -17.00
N GLN A 197 -8.33 8.29 -16.34
CA GLN A 197 -6.93 8.41 -16.71
C GLN A 197 -6.21 7.06 -16.81
N ALA A 198 -6.50 6.13 -15.87
CA ALA A 198 -5.92 4.80 -15.89
C ALA A 198 -6.44 3.95 -17.06
N LEU A 199 -7.74 4.06 -17.40
CA LEU A 199 -8.33 3.37 -18.54
C LEU A 199 -7.77 3.91 -19.86
N GLU A 200 -7.66 5.23 -20.02
CA GLU A 200 -7.03 5.84 -21.21
C GLU A 200 -5.57 5.38 -21.36
N ALA A 201 -4.81 5.35 -20.26
CA ALA A 201 -3.43 4.90 -20.28
C ALA A 201 -3.30 3.42 -20.66
N LEU A 202 -4.18 2.53 -20.14
CA LEU A 202 -4.22 1.12 -20.51
C LEU A 202 -4.58 0.95 -22.01
N ASN A 203 -5.53 1.72 -22.52
CA ASN A 203 -5.90 1.71 -23.93
C ASN A 203 -4.76 2.16 -24.83
N ALA A 204 -4.09 3.26 -24.48
CA ALA A 204 -2.94 3.79 -25.22
C ALA A 204 -1.74 2.83 -25.18
N TYR A 205 -1.49 2.19 -24.04
CA TYR A 205 -0.48 1.15 -23.89
C TYR A 205 -0.64 0.01 -24.89
N VAL A 206 -1.86 -0.51 -25.05
CA VAL A 206 -2.14 -1.57 -26.04
C VAL A 206 -1.88 -1.08 -27.46
N GLY A 207 -2.33 0.14 -27.78
CA GLY A 207 -2.07 0.76 -29.07
C GLY A 207 -0.56 0.90 -29.37
N HIS A 208 0.20 1.39 -28.40
CA HIS A 208 1.66 1.52 -28.48
C HIS A 208 2.36 0.16 -28.65
N ARG A 209 1.89 -0.85 -27.93
CA ARG A 209 2.46 -2.20 -27.97
C ARG A 209 2.18 -2.95 -29.28
N ASN A 210 1.05 -2.67 -29.90
CA ASN A 210 0.65 -3.25 -31.17
C ASN A 210 1.27 -2.53 -32.37
N ALA A 211 1.78 -1.31 -32.17
CA ALA A 211 2.53 -0.60 -33.20
C ALA A 211 3.89 -1.24 -33.45
N ASP A 212 4.32 -1.24 -34.72
CA ASP A 212 5.63 -1.77 -35.12
C ASP A 212 6.76 -1.03 -34.37
N GLY A 213 7.50 -1.76 -33.53
CA GLY A 213 8.73 -1.29 -32.89
C GLY A 213 8.83 -1.38 -31.36
N HIS A 214 7.73 -1.62 -30.62
CA HIS A 214 7.77 -1.71 -29.16
C HIS A 214 7.11 -2.96 -28.55
N PRO A 215 7.37 -4.18 -29.05
CA PRO A 215 6.61 -5.38 -28.66
C PRO A 215 6.87 -5.88 -27.24
N SER A 216 7.84 -5.34 -26.53
CA SER A 216 8.31 -5.88 -25.24
C SER A 216 7.99 -5.02 -24.03
N ALA A 217 7.48 -3.81 -24.20
CA ALA A 217 7.17 -2.92 -23.08
C ALA A 217 6.08 -3.51 -22.17
N SER A 218 6.30 -3.46 -20.86
CA SER A 218 5.25 -3.68 -19.87
C SER A 218 4.47 -2.38 -19.63
N PHE A 219 3.26 -2.45 -19.06
CA PHE A 219 2.49 -1.24 -18.79
C PHE A 219 3.24 -0.22 -17.91
N PRO A 220 3.94 -0.58 -16.81
CA PRO A 220 4.76 0.37 -16.07
C PRO A 220 5.88 0.97 -16.91
N GLN A 221 6.50 0.19 -17.78
CA GLN A 221 7.55 0.69 -18.66
C GLN A 221 6.99 1.69 -19.68
N TYR A 222 5.86 1.39 -20.30
CA TYR A 222 5.13 2.33 -21.15
C TYR A 222 4.85 3.64 -20.42
N CYS A 223 4.29 3.57 -19.21
CA CYS A 223 4.00 4.77 -18.40
C CYS A 223 5.25 5.59 -18.07
N HIS A 224 6.41 4.95 -17.95
CA HIS A 224 7.67 5.63 -17.68
C HIS A 224 8.25 6.31 -18.93
N GLU A 225 8.07 5.70 -20.09
CA GLU A 225 8.65 6.12 -21.38
C GLU A 225 7.70 7.02 -22.20
N ALA A 226 6.42 7.11 -21.84
CA ALA A 226 5.41 7.87 -22.57
C ALA A 226 5.80 9.32 -22.80
N ASN A 227 5.60 9.78 -24.04
CA ASN A 227 5.91 11.14 -24.46
C ASN A 227 4.86 12.15 -23.97
N ALA A 228 5.19 13.43 -24.07
CA ALA A 228 4.22 14.48 -23.78
C ALA A 228 3.05 14.42 -24.78
N GLY A 229 1.83 14.27 -24.26
CA GLY A 229 0.60 14.17 -25.05
C GLY A 229 0.07 12.74 -25.19
N GLU A 230 0.84 11.72 -24.84
CA GLU A 230 0.34 10.35 -24.71
C GLU A 230 -0.37 10.15 -23.37
N ALA A 231 -1.48 9.40 -23.39
CA ALA A 231 -2.20 9.07 -22.18
C ALA A 231 -1.35 8.08 -21.35
N ALA A 232 -0.87 8.54 -20.19
CA ALA A 232 -0.06 7.76 -19.26
C ALA A 232 -0.32 8.18 -17.82
N ILE A 233 -0.08 7.26 -16.88
CA ILE A 233 -0.15 7.50 -15.44
C ILE A 233 1.23 7.30 -14.81
N SER A 234 1.37 7.65 -13.53
CA SER A 234 2.63 7.38 -12.82
C SER A 234 2.89 5.87 -12.75
N ALA A 235 4.05 5.42 -13.22
CA ALA A 235 4.46 4.01 -13.18
C ALA A 235 4.45 3.44 -11.75
N ASN A 236 4.67 4.28 -10.72
CA ASN A 236 4.66 3.89 -9.31
C ASN A 236 3.26 3.51 -8.79
N THR A 237 2.21 3.92 -9.51
CA THR A 237 0.83 3.52 -9.17
C THR A 237 0.47 2.14 -9.69
N VAL A 238 1.29 1.56 -10.55
CA VAL A 238 1.04 0.24 -11.17
C VAL A 238 1.79 -0.85 -10.41
N ALA A 239 1.10 -1.90 -10.04
CA ALA A 239 1.67 -3.12 -9.53
C ALA A 239 1.29 -4.29 -10.45
N LEU A 240 2.28 -5.02 -10.98
CA LEU A 240 2.02 -6.17 -11.85
C LEU A 240 1.75 -7.46 -11.08
N GLN A 241 2.13 -7.51 -9.81
CA GLN A 241 1.96 -8.68 -8.96
C GLN A 241 1.52 -8.28 -7.55
N GLU A 242 0.90 -9.20 -6.87
CA GLU A 242 0.58 -9.11 -5.46
C GLU A 242 1.76 -9.59 -4.59
N SER A 243 1.72 -9.27 -3.29
CA SER A 243 2.71 -9.81 -2.35
C SER A 243 2.63 -11.34 -2.27
N GLU A 244 3.75 -12.00 -1.99
CA GLU A 244 3.79 -13.46 -1.80
C GLU A 244 2.77 -13.95 -0.77
N THR A 245 2.58 -13.21 0.32
CA THR A 245 1.60 -13.53 1.35
C THR A 245 0.16 -13.49 0.84
N THR A 246 -0.16 -12.59 -0.07
CA THR A 246 -1.49 -12.51 -0.72
C THR A 246 -1.65 -13.63 -1.74
N THR A 247 -0.63 -13.90 -2.54
CA THR A 247 -0.65 -14.92 -3.59
C THR A 247 -0.75 -16.33 -3.02
N ASN A 248 -0.06 -16.60 -1.90
CA ASN A 248 -0.02 -17.92 -1.27
C ASN A 248 -1.23 -18.22 -0.38
N ASN A 249 -2.08 -17.24 -0.09
CA ASN A 249 -3.31 -17.42 0.66
C ASN A 249 -4.49 -17.62 -0.30
N GLU A 250 -5.09 -18.80 -0.28
CA GLU A 250 -6.16 -19.19 -1.20
C GLU A 250 -7.36 -18.23 -1.16
N ARG A 251 -7.77 -17.75 0.02
CA ARG A 251 -8.87 -16.80 0.18
C ARG A 251 -8.59 -15.46 -0.52
N TYR A 252 -7.38 -14.92 -0.34
CA TYR A 252 -7.00 -13.63 -0.93
C TYR A 252 -6.69 -13.73 -2.41
N ARG A 253 -6.12 -14.85 -2.83
CA ARG A 253 -5.95 -15.17 -4.24
C ARG A 253 -7.30 -15.35 -4.94
N GLY A 254 -8.25 -16.05 -4.30
CA GLY A 254 -9.60 -16.24 -4.83
C GLY A 254 -10.36 -14.93 -5.07
N ALA A 255 -10.17 -13.94 -4.19
CA ALA A 255 -10.76 -12.59 -4.39
C ALA A 255 -10.25 -11.87 -5.65
N ARG A 256 -9.17 -12.32 -6.26
CA ARG A 256 -8.57 -11.79 -7.49
C ARG A 256 -8.77 -12.67 -8.71
N VAL A 257 -9.62 -13.67 -8.60
CA VAL A 257 -10.15 -14.42 -9.75
C VAL A 257 -11.36 -13.63 -10.24
N LEU A 258 -11.15 -12.87 -11.31
CA LEU A 258 -12.03 -11.81 -11.76
C LEU A 258 -12.54 -12.09 -13.18
N PRO A 259 -13.68 -11.49 -13.57
CA PRO A 259 -14.29 -11.72 -14.87
C PRO A 259 -13.36 -11.37 -16.04
N VAL A 260 -13.35 -12.21 -17.05
CA VAL A 260 -12.62 -12.04 -18.31
C VAL A 260 -13.45 -12.56 -19.47
N ASP A 261 -13.10 -12.15 -20.69
CA ASP A 261 -13.71 -12.73 -21.89
C ASP A 261 -13.40 -14.24 -21.99
N ARG A 262 -14.39 -15.02 -22.38
CA ARG A 262 -14.24 -16.49 -22.58
C ARG A 262 -13.24 -16.87 -23.66
N ALA A 263 -12.89 -15.95 -24.53
CA ALA A 263 -11.78 -16.13 -25.48
C ALA A 263 -10.42 -16.18 -24.80
N VAL A 264 -10.27 -15.56 -23.63
CA VAL A 264 -9.06 -15.64 -22.81
C VAL A 264 -9.04 -16.90 -21.95
N ASP A 265 -10.16 -17.16 -21.25
CA ASP A 265 -10.32 -18.34 -20.41
C ASP A 265 -11.76 -18.87 -20.49
N ALA A 266 -11.92 -20.15 -20.78
CA ALA A 266 -13.22 -20.79 -20.98
C ALA A 266 -14.15 -20.72 -19.75
N SER A 267 -13.59 -20.60 -18.54
CA SER A 267 -14.34 -20.39 -17.29
C SER A 267 -14.98 -19.00 -17.21
N GLY A 268 -14.50 -18.03 -18.01
CA GLY A 268 -14.92 -16.64 -17.97
C GLY A 268 -14.34 -15.86 -16.79
N SER A 269 -13.28 -16.37 -16.14
CA SER A 269 -12.59 -15.71 -15.04
C SER A 269 -11.11 -16.12 -14.97
N VAL A 270 -10.25 -15.18 -14.57
CA VAL A 270 -8.79 -15.41 -14.49
C VAL A 270 -8.22 -14.71 -13.26
N TYR A 271 -7.11 -15.21 -12.75
CA TYR A 271 -6.37 -14.56 -11.68
C TYR A 271 -5.73 -13.27 -12.20
N MET A 272 -6.12 -12.11 -11.62
CA MET A 272 -5.65 -10.78 -12.00
C MET A 272 -4.87 -10.11 -10.87
N PRO A 273 -3.57 -10.41 -10.71
CA PRO A 273 -2.73 -9.77 -9.70
C PRO A 273 -2.35 -8.34 -10.09
N ALA A 274 -2.29 -8.04 -11.40
CA ALA A 274 -1.94 -6.72 -11.90
C ALA A 274 -3.04 -5.70 -11.57
N HIS A 275 -2.61 -4.55 -11.04
CA HIS A 275 -3.56 -3.51 -10.67
C HIS A 275 -2.96 -2.10 -10.72
N VAL A 276 -3.83 -1.11 -10.88
CA VAL A 276 -3.54 0.31 -10.75
C VAL A 276 -4.12 0.83 -9.44
N LYS A 277 -3.32 1.55 -8.67
CA LYS A 277 -3.73 2.27 -7.47
C LYS A 277 -4.29 3.62 -7.86
N LEU A 278 -5.55 3.88 -7.57
CA LEU A 278 -6.25 5.12 -7.96
C LEU A 278 -6.14 6.24 -6.92
N GLY A 279 -5.34 6.03 -5.89
CA GLY A 279 -5.12 7.01 -4.84
C GLY A 279 -5.59 6.53 -3.47
N MET A 280 -5.55 7.45 -2.53
CA MET A 280 -5.76 7.22 -1.11
C MET A 280 -6.93 8.09 -0.67
N GLY A 281 -7.85 7.60 0.01
CA GLY A 281 -9.02 8.33 0.44
C GLY A 281 -9.89 7.44 1.32
N GLY A 282 -9.24 6.59 2.13
CA GLY A 282 -9.94 5.68 3.05
C GLY A 282 -10.38 4.36 2.42
N LYS A 283 -10.78 4.33 1.16
CA LYS A 283 -11.20 3.09 0.46
C LYS A 283 -10.11 2.45 -0.38
N PHE A 284 -8.98 3.14 -0.65
CA PHE A 284 -7.85 2.62 -1.45
C PHE A 284 -8.28 1.98 -2.77
N PRO A 285 -8.97 2.69 -3.66
CA PRO A 285 -9.53 2.09 -4.86
C PRO A 285 -8.47 1.52 -5.78
N ARG A 286 -8.82 0.43 -6.48
CA ARG A 286 -7.96 -0.30 -7.42
C ARG A 286 -8.72 -0.63 -8.69
N ILE A 287 -7.97 -0.58 -9.82
CA ILE A 287 -8.37 -1.26 -11.05
C ILE A 287 -7.53 -2.52 -11.17
N HIS A 288 -8.13 -3.70 -11.18
CA HIS A 288 -7.45 -4.94 -11.54
C HIS A 288 -7.66 -5.24 -13.02
N PHE A 289 -6.59 -5.67 -13.68
CA PHE A 289 -6.61 -5.94 -15.11
C PHE A 289 -5.79 -7.19 -15.47
N TYR A 290 -6.12 -7.77 -16.61
CA TYR A 290 -5.39 -8.83 -17.26
C TYR A 290 -4.88 -8.37 -18.62
N ASP A 291 -3.58 -8.45 -18.84
CA ASP A 291 -2.95 -8.03 -20.11
C ASP A 291 -2.93 -9.20 -21.10
N ASP A 292 -3.91 -9.24 -21.98
CA ASP A 292 -3.98 -10.16 -23.13
C ASP A 292 -3.58 -9.49 -24.44
N SER A 293 -2.87 -8.36 -24.40
CA SER A 293 -2.47 -7.61 -25.60
C SER A 293 -1.58 -8.39 -26.56
N LYS A 294 -0.91 -9.45 -26.09
CA LYS A 294 -0.16 -10.43 -26.89
C LYS A 294 -0.87 -11.78 -27.01
N GLY A 295 -2.03 -11.94 -26.42
CA GLY A 295 -2.80 -13.16 -26.41
C GLY A 295 -3.85 -13.22 -27.50
N MET A 296 -4.91 -13.98 -27.23
CA MET A 296 -5.97 -14.26 -28.19
C MET A 296 -6.82 -13.04 -28.57
N THR A 297 -7.02 -12.11 -27.61
CA THR A 297 -7.92 -10.97 -27.83
C THR A 297 -7.18 -9.72 -28.32
N GLY A 298 -5.87 -9.63 -28.09
CA GLY A 298 -5.08 -8.43 -28.38
C GLY A 298 -5.45 -7.22 -27.52
N ARG A 299 -6.12 -7.42 -26.37
CA ARG A 299 -6.70 -6.37 -25.51
C ARG A 299 -6.26 -6.51 -24.06
N VAL A 300 -6.52 -5.45 -23.31
CA VAL A 300 -6.49 -5.51 -21.84
C VAL A 300 -7.91 -5.71 -21.29
N HIS A 301 -8.06 -6.65 -20.38
CA HIS A 301 -9.34 -6.96 -19.71
C HIS A 301 -9.36 -6.34 -18.33
N VAL A 302 -10.30 -5.45 -18.07
CA VAL A 302 -10.53 -4.86 -16.75
C VAL A 302 -11.54 -5.71 -16.00
N GLY A 303 -11.09 -6.43 -14.98
CA GLY A 303 -11.95 -7.36 -14.22
C GLY A 303 -12.54 -6.76 -12.94
N TYR A 304 -12.03 -5.61 -12.49
CA TYR A 304 -12.47 -4.97 -11.25
C TYR A 304 -12.11 -3.49 -11.22
N LEU A 305 -13.04 -2.68 -10.76
CA LEU A 305 -12.82 -1.32 -10.28
C LEU A 305 -13.56 -1.18 -8.95
N GLY A 306 -12.88 -0.99 -7.87
CA GLY A 306 -13.53 -0.95 -6.56
C GLY A 306 -12.57 -0.72 -5.41
N VAL A 307 -13.08 -0.87 -4.19
CA VAL A 307 -12.30 -0.79 -2.95
C VAL A 307 -11.19 -1.84 -2.96
N HIS A 308 -10.08 -1.56 -2.28
CA HIS A 308 -8.98 -2.52 -2.14
C HIS A 308 -9.49 -3.91 -1.72
N LEU A 309 -9.21 -4.92 -2.54
CA LEU A 309 -9.59 -6.29 -2.25
C LEU A 309 -8.88 -6.80 -0.99
N ALA A 310 -9.55 -7.67 -0.24
CA ALA A 310 -8.99 -8.22 1.00
C ALA A 310 -7.59 -8.79 0.79
N SER A 311 -6.68 -8.46 1.72
CA SER A 311 -5.31 -8.95 1.77
C SER A 311 -4.93 -9.29 3.20
N ILE A 312 -3.88 -10.09 3.41
CA ILE A 312 -3.35 -10.31 4.76
C ILE A 312 -2.84 -8.95 5.27
N ARG A 313 -3.42 -8.48 6.37
CA ARG A 313 -2.74 -7.46 7.16
C ARG A 313 -1.45 -8.12 7.66
N LYS A 314 -0.28 -7.65 7.21
CA LYS A 314 0.98 -8.06 7.83
C LYS A 314 0.98 -7.49 9.23
N ASN A 315 0.88 -8.37 10.24
CA ASN A 315 1.13 -8.03 11.63
C ASN A 315 2.56 -7.57 11.82
#